data_c0c2ca40d9122c96d97403f5828b2ecc
#
_entry.id   c0c2ca40d9122c96d97403f5828b2ecc
#
_cell.length_a   1.000
_cell.length_b   1.000
_cell.length_c   1.000
_cell.angle_alpha   90.00
_cell.angle_beta   90.00
_cell.angle_gamma   90.00
#
_symmetry.space_group_name_H-M   'P 1'
#
loop_
_entity.id
_entity.type
_entity.pdbx_description
1 polymer ?
#
loop_
_entity_poly.entity_id
_entity_poly.type
_entity_poly.pdbx_seq_one_letter_code
_entity_poly.pdbx_strand_id
1 'polypeptide(L)'
;KSGLAACNGLLCFLIITSLLSVSNVSFLEDTLRFRVDEAFGNINNQFIGILSGLLAAFSYRRKHVSTNYLPADFRVLVYTSIFAMLCSIVLYIVWPLIFTLLISIGTMIKDMGPLGAGIYAFLNRLLVPLGLHHMLNSIFWFDVIGINDIGNYWAGTGIRGVTGMYQAGYYPIMMFG
;
A
#
# COMPACT_ATOMS: atom_id res chain seq x y z
N LYS A 1 17.36 14.87 -19.09
CA LYS A 1 17.42 14.82 -17.59
C LYS A 1 16.14 14.28 -16.98
N SER A 2 14.95 14.63 -17.49
CA SER A 2 13.66 14.13 -16.99
C SER A 2 13.45 12.64 -17.21
N GLY A 3 13.87 12.10 -18.36
CA GLY A 3 13.75 10.68 -18.68
C GLY A 3 14.53 9.78 -17.72
N LEU A 4 15.76 10.14 -17.37
CA LEU A 4 16.57 9.37 -16.43
C LEU A 4 15.90 9.34 -15.02
N ALA A 5 15.32 10.46 -14.57
CA ALA A 5 14.63 10.51 -13.30
C ALA A 5 13.39 9.61 -13.30
N ALA A 6 12.61 9.61 -14.38
CA ALA A 6 11.45 8.73 -14.53
C ALA A 6 11.85 7.25 -14.57
N CYS A 7 12.87 6.89 -15.36
CA CYS A 7 13.41 5.53 -15.41
C CYS A 7 13.91 5.07 -14.04
N ASN A 8 14.53 5.97 -13.28
CA ASN A 8 15.03 5.68 -11.94
C ASN A 8 13.90 5.42 -10.94
N GLY A 9 12.80 6.18 -11.02
CA GLY A 9 11.60 5.94 -10.22
C GLY A 9 10.94 4.61 -10.55
N LEU A 10 10.81 4.30 -11.82
CA LEU A 10 10.27 3.03 -12.27
C LEU A 10 11.15 1.84 -11.84
N LEU A 11 12.46 1.96 -11.99
CA LEU A 11 13.42 0.94 -11.55
C LEU A 11 13.27 0.65 -10.04
N CYS A 12 13.22 1.72 -9.22
CA CYS A 12 13.02 1.60 -7.78
C CYS A 12 11.69 0.88 -7.44
N PHE A 13 10.61 1.26 -8.10
CA PHE A 13 9.29 0.63 -7.92
C PHE A 13 9.31 -0.86 -8.29
N LEU A 14 9.90 -1.20 -9.44
CA LEU A 14 9.99 -2.59 -9.91
C LEU A 14 10.85 -3.46 -8.97
N ILE A 15 11.96 -2.93 -8.45
CA ILE A 15 12.80 -3.66 -7.49
C ILE A 15 12.00 -3.95 -6.21
N ILE A 16 11.36 -2.94 -5.63
CA ILE A 16 10.61 -3.08 -4.38
C ILE A 16 9.45 -4.07 -4.56
N THR A 17 8.64 -3.90 -5.58
CA THR A 17 7.46 -4.75 -5.82
C THR A 17 7.84 -6.18 -6.21
N SER A 18 8.95 -6.37 -6.95
CA SER A 18 9.44 -7.71 -7.29
C SER A 18 9.97 -8.44 -6.05
N LEU A 19 10.81 -7.79 -5.25
CA LEU A 19 11.38 -8.41 -4.05
C LEU A 19 10.32 -8.73 -3.00
N LEU A 20 9.30 -7.90 -2.88
CA LEU A 20 8.19 -8.07 -1.93
C LEU A 20 6.96 -8.78 -2.54
N SER A 21 7.10 -9.41 -3.70
CA SER A 21 6.02 -10.23 -4.27
C SER A 21 5.74 -11.45 -3.38
N VAL A 22 4.48 -11.90 -3.35
CA VAL A 22 4.03 -13.05 -2.55
C VAL A 22 4.93 -14.28 -2.78
N SER A 23 5.28 -14.56 -4.03
CA SER A 23 6.14 -15.70 -4.38
C SER A 23 7.55 -15.63 -3.76
N ASN A 24 8.07 -14.43 -3.50
CA ASN A 24 9.41 -14.25 -2.93
C ASN A 24 9.39 -14.18 -1.39
N VAL A 25 8.25 -13.84 -0.79
CA VAL A 25 8.14 -13.69 0.67
C VAL A 25 7.46 -14.87 1.36
N SER A 26 6.82 -15.77 0.62
CA SER A 26 6.07 -16.93 1.15
C SER A 26 6.94 -17.88 2.02
N PHE A 27 8.26 -17.95 1.77
CA PHE A 27 9.15 -18.79 2.57
C PHE A 27 9.26 -18.36 4.05
N LEU A 28 8.76 -17.19 4.40
CA LEU A 28 8.81 -16.67 5.78
C LEU A 28 7.49 -16.83 6.55
N GLU A 29 6.44 -17.28 5.91
CA GLU A 29 5.17 -17.53 6.55
C GLU A 29 5.32 -18.44 7.77
N ASP A 30 6.13 -19.50 7.62
CA ASP A 30 6.45 -20.43 8.71
C ASP A 30 7.29 -19.79 9.84
N THR A 31 8.10 -18.80 9.51
CA THR A 31 9.05 -18.20 10.47
C THR A 31 8.41 -17.08 11.28
N LEU A 32 7.56 -16.26 10.68
CA LEU A 32 7.03 -15.03 11.28
C LEU A 32 5.55 -15.12 11.67
N ARG A 33 4.84 -16.18 11.34
CA ARG A 33 3.39 -16.37 11.59
C ARG A 33 2.51 -15.21 11.10
N PHE A 34 2.97 -14.45 10.11
CA PHE A 34 2.18 -13.42 9.46
C PHE A 34 1.39 -14.01 8.28
N ARG A 35 0.21 -13.47 8.04
CA ARG A 35 -0.55 -13.77 6.82
C ARG A 35 0.09 -13.03 5.63
N VAL A 36 1.12 -13.65 5.08
CA VAL A 36 1.97 -13.08 4.03
C VAL A 36 1.15 -12.75 2.79
N ASP A 37 0.27 -13.65 2.37
CA ASP A 37 -0.54 -13.48 1.17
C ASP A 37 -1.43 -12.24 1.25
N GLU A 38 -2.02 -11.96 2.40
CA GLU A 38 -2.86 -10.78 2.58
C GLU A 38 -2.05 -9.49 2.64
N ALA A 39 -0.94 -9.49 3.37
CA ALA A 39 -0.12 -8.31 3.54
C ALA A 39 0.62 -7.91 2.26
N PHE A 40 1.14 -8.87 1.51
CA PHE A 40 1.96 -8.62 0.33
C PHE A 40 1.21 -8.78 -1.00
N GLY A 41 0.01 -9.34 -1.02
CA GLY A 41 -0.80 -9.49 -2.22
C GLY A 41 -1.10 -8.16 -2.94
N ASN A 42 -1.15 -7.06 -2.20
CA ASN A 42 -1.40 -5.71 -2.71
C ASN A 42 -0.19 -4.77 -2.50
N ILE A 43 1.03 -5.28 -2.61
CA ILE A 43 2.24 -4.47 -2.45
C ILE A 43 2.41 -3.41 -3.57
N ASN A 44 1.87 -3.64 -4.76
CA ASN A 44 1.88 -2.68 -5.89
C ASN A 44 0.81 -1.62 -5.71
N ASN A 45 0.89 -0.89 -4.63
CA ASN A 45 -0.05 0.17 -4.33
C ASN A 45 0.58 1.56 -4.49
N GLN A 46 -0.26 2.58 -4.41
CA GLN A 46 0.14 3.97 -4.62
C GLN A 46 1.16 4.46 -3.58
N PHE A 47 1.09 3.97 -2.35
CA PHE A 47 2.07 4.30 -1.30
C PHE A 47 3.48 3.86 -1.69
N ILE A 48 3.63 2.62 -2.18
CA ILE A 48 4.93 2.11 -2.67
C ILE A 48 5.40 2.91 -3.89
N GLY A 49 4.48 3.35 -4.76
CA GLY A 49 4.79 4.24 -5.88
C GLY A 49 5.37 5.58 -5.42
N ILE A 50 4.74 6.23 -4.43
CA ILE A 50 5.22 7.50 -3.85
C ILE A 50 6.59 7.29 -3.17
N LEU A 51 6.73 6.23 -2.36
CA LEU A 51 7.97 5.90 -1.69
C LEU A 51 9.11 5.67 -2.69
N SER A 52 8.85 4.93 -3.77
CA SER A 52 9.81 4.68 -4.84
C SER A 52 10.25 5.97 -5.54
N GLY A 53 9.31 6.88 -5.78
CA GLY A 53 9.60 8.21 -6.33
C GLY A 53 10.50 9.04 -5.41
N LEU A 54 10.23 9.03 -4.10
CA LEU A 54 11.04 9.73 -3.12
C LEU A 54 12.46 9.16 -3.01
N LEU A 55 12.59 7.83 -3.00
CA LEU A 55 13.89 7.15 -2.98
C LEU A 55 14.70 7.44 -4.24
N ALA A 56 14.05 7.42 -5.41
CA ALA A 56 14.68 7.76 -6.68
C ALA A 56 15.15 9.24 -6.69
N ALA A 57 14.33 10.16 -6.18
CA ALA A 57 14.70 11.56 -6.05
C ALA A 57 15.88 11.77 -5.09
N PHE A 58 15.90 11.06 -3.97
CA PHE A 58 17.00 11.07 -3.03
C PHE A 58 18.31 10.55 -3.67
N SER A 59 18.24 9.42 -4.39
CA SER A 59 19.37 8.86 -5.12
C SER A 59 19.88 9.82 -6.19
N TYR A 60 18.98 10.49 -6.91
CA TYR A 60 19.32 11.47 -7.93
C TYR A 60 20.08 12.68 -7.36
N ARG A 61 19.70 13.15 -6.18
CA ARG A 61 20.42 14.25 -5.49
C ARG A 61 21.86 13.89 -5.13
N ARG A 62 22.15 12.61 -4.94
CA ARG A 62 23.50 12.10 -4.66
C ARG A 62 24.40 11.99 -5.89
N LYS A 63 23.92 12.35 -7.09
CA LYS A 63 24.68 12.36 -8.34
C LYS A 63 26.01 13.12 -8.27
N HIS A 64 26.07 14.15 -7.42
CA HIS A 64 27.24 15.03 -7.29
C HIS A 64 28.35 14.50 -6.37
N VAL A 65 28.15 13.37 -5.71
CA VAL A 65 29.22 12.74 -4.93
C VAL A 65 30.27 12.18 -5.89
N SER A 66 31.42 12.85 -5.95
CA SER A 66 32.50 12.59 -6.90
C SER A 66 33.17 11.23 -6.62
N THR A 67 33.00 10.28 -7.54
CA THR A 67 33.90 9.16 -7.71
C THR A 67 34.25 9.05 -9.19
N ASN A 68 35.53 9.00 -9.53
CA ASN A 68 36.02 9.14 -10.91
C ASN A 68 35.87 7.87 -11.77
N TYR A 69 35.29 6.77 -11.24
CA TYR A 69 35.32 5.47 -11.89
C TYR A 69 34.06 5.10 -12.69
N LEU A 70 32.93 5.77 -12.46
CA LEU A 70 31.65 5.45 -13.13
C LEU A 70 30.98 6.71 -13.71
N PRO A 71 30.35 6.61 -14.90
CA PRO A 71 29.52 7.68 -15.44
C PRO A 71 28.45 8.12 -14.46
N ALA A 72 28.19 9.43 -14.35
CA ALA A 72 27.28 9.98 -13.36
C ALA A 72 25.86 9.38 -13.44
N ASP A 73 25.38 9.07 -14.62
CA ASP A 73 24.03 8.50 -14.81
C ASP A 73 23.97 7.03 -14.36
N PHE A 74 25.03 6.27 -14.60
CA PHE A 74 25.14 4.88 -14.15
C PHE A 74 25.22 4.80 -12.61
N ARG A 75 25.94 5.70 -11.97
CA ARG A 75 25.98 5.80 -10.49
C ARG A 75 24.60 6.00 -9.88
N VAL A 76 23.77 6.87 -10.48
CA VAL A 76 22.41 7.08 -9.99
C VAL A 76 21.61 5.78 -10.00
N LEU A 77 21.69 5.01 -11.07
CA LEU A 77 21.00 3.71 -11.17
C LEU A 77 21.50 2.73 -10.09
N VAL A 78 22.83 2.64 -9.89
CA VAL A 78 23.40 1.78 -8.86
C VAL A 78 22.94 2.18 -7.45
N TYR A 79 23.02 3.47 -7.10
CA TYR A 79 22.56 3.94 -5.80
C TYR A 79 21.05 3.70 -5.62
N THR A 80 20.23 3.93 -6.63
CA THR A 80 18.80 3.66 -6.55
C THR A 80 18.52 2.18 -6.31
N SER A 81 19.23 1.29 -7.00
CA SER A 81 19.08 -0.15 -6.81
C SER A 81 19.45 -0.57 -5.38
N ILE A 82 20.57 -0.07 -4.86
CA ILE A 82 20.99 -0.36 -3.48
C ILE A 82 19.96 0.17 -2.48
N PHE A 83 19.51 1.42 -2.61
CA PHE A 83 18.50 1.98 -1.71
C PHE A 83 17.16 1.27 -1.83
N ALA A 84 16.74 0.86 -3.02
CA ALA A 84 15.52 0.07 -3.21
C ALA A 84 15.61 -1.28 -2.52
N MET A 85 16.75 -1.98 -2.64
CA MET A 85 16.98 -3.25 -1.95
C MET A 85 16.97 -3.10 -0.43
N LEU A 86 17.66 -2.10 0.12
CA LEU A 86 17.66 -1.81 1.56
C LEU A 86 16.24 -1.46 2.05
N CYS A 87 15.51 -0.65 1.28
CA CYS A 87 14.13 -0.31 1.59
C CYS A 87 13.22 -1.54 1.57
N SER A 88 13.42 -2.47 0.63
CA SER A 88 12.66 -3.73 0.58
C SER A 88 12.88 -4.58 1.83
N ILE A 89 14.11 -4.64 2.36
CA ILE A 89 14.40 -5.35 3.61
C ILE A 89 13.65 -4.71 4.79
N VAL A 90 13.63 -3.38 4.86
CA VAL A 90 12.90 -2.67 5.91
C VAL A 90 11.39 -2.87 5.77
N LEU A 91 10.86 -2.70 4.56
CA LEU A 91 9.43 -2.89 4.26
C LEU A 91 8.98 -4.33 4.54
N TYR A 92 9.84 -5.29 4.29
CA TYR A 92 9.58 -6.69 4.56
C TYR A 92 9.20 -6.94 6.03
N ILE A 93 9.83 -6.25 6.97
CA ILE A 93 9.54 -6.33 8.41
C ILE A 93 8.39 -5.40 8.79
N VAL A 94 8.41 -4.17 8.28
CA VAL A 94 7.49 -3.11 8.72
C VAL A 94 6.10 -3.24 8.07
N TRP A 95 6.04 -3.71 6.82
CA TRP A 95 4.79 -3.77 6.07
C TRP A 95 3.71 -4.67 6.69
N PRO A 96 4.01 -5.90 7.12
CA PRO A 96 3.02 -6.74 7.83
C PRO A 96 2.52 -6.10 9.13
N LEU A 97 3.37 -5.36 9.85
CA LEU A 97 2.95 -4.65 11.07
C LEU A 97 1.96 -3.53 10.75
N ILE A 98 2.25 -2.73 9.71
CA ILE A 98 1.34 -1.69 9.23
C ILE A 98 0.02 -2.31 8.78
N PHE A 99 0.06 -3.40 8.03
CA PHE A 99 -1.13 -4.08 7.53
C PHE A 99 -1.99 -4.64 8.68
N THR A 100 -1.37 -5.31 9.65
CA THR A 100 -2.05 -5.82 10.85
C THR A 100 -2.70 -4.68 11.67
N LEU A 101 -2.00 -3.56 11.81
CA LEU A 101 -2.55 -2.38 12.49
C LEU A 101 -3.77 -1.84 11.75
N LEU A 102 -3.71 -1.75 10.42
CA LEU A 102 -4.83 -1.28 9.61
C LEU A 102 -6.04 -2.23 9.68
N ILE A 103 -5.82 -3.54 9.69
CA ILE A 103 -6.87 -4.53 9.91
C ILE A 103 -7.51 -4.34 11.28
N SER A 104 -6.71 -4.17 12.34
CA SER A 104 -7.22 -3.96 13.70
C SER A 104 -8.06 -2.69 13.82
N ILE A 105 -7.62 -1.60 13.20
CA ILE A 105 -8.40 -0.36 13.11
C ILE A 105 -9.67 -0.58 12.30
N GLY A 106 -9.58 -1.29 11.18
CA GLY A 106 -10.73 -1.61 10.33
C GLY A 106 -11.81 -2.39 11.06
N THR A 107 -11.42 -3.43 11.80
CA THR A 107 -12.37 -4.23 12.61
C THR A 107 -13.02 -3.39 13.71
N MET A 108 -12.23 -2.56 14.40
CA MET A 108 -12.77 -1.65 15.41
C MET A 108 -13.79 -0.66 14.82
N ILE A 109 -13.49 -0.07 13.66
CA ILE A 109 -14.40 0.83 12.94
C ILE A 109 -15.67 0.09 12.52
N LYS A 110 -15.55 -1.14 12.01
CA LYS A 110 -16.70 -1.99 11.65
C LYS A 110 -17.65 -2.19 12.82
N ASP A 111 -17.13 -2.47 14.01
CA ASP A 111 -17.92 -2.76 15.21
C ASP A 111 -18.62 -1.52 15.79
N MET A 112 -18.17 -0.32 15.41
CA MET A 112 -18.77 0.95 15.87
C MET A 112 -20.10 1.32 15.17
N GLY A 113 -20.52 0.54 14.21
CA GLY A 113 -21.78 0.78 13.53
C GLY A 113 -21.80 2.09 12.69
N PRO A 114 -22.91 2.86 12.67
CA PRO A 114 -23.01 4.11 11.86
C PRO A 114 -21.93 5.14 12.16
N LEU A 115 -21.44 5.20 13.40
CA LEU A 115 -20.33 6.06 13.78
C LEU A 115 -19.04 5.64 13.07
N GLY A 116 -18.82 4.34 12.93
CA GLY A 116 -17.67 3.79 12.21
C GLY A 116 -17.66 4.20 10.74
N ALA A 117 -18.81 4.24 10.05
CA ALA A 117 -18.88 4.73 8.67
C ALA A 117 -18.45 6.20 8.55
N GLY A 118 -18.86 7.03 9.50
CA GLY A 118 -18.40 8.42 9.58
C GLY A 118 -16.90 8.54 9.78
N ILE A 119 -16.36 7.75 10.71
CA ILE A 119 -14.90 7.69 10.96
C ILE A 119 -14.15 7.18 9.73
N TYR A 120 -14.64 6.14 9.08
CA TYR A 120 -14.07 5.65 7.83
C TYR A 120 -14.03 6.73 6.75
N ALA A 121 -15.15 7.42 6.52
CA ALA A 121 -15.23 8.48 5.52
C ALA A 121 -14.23 9.60 5.81
N PHE A 122 -14.13 10.02 7.07
CA PHE A 122 -13.16 11.03 7.51
C PHE A 122 -11.72 10.58 7.29
N LEU A 123 -11.34 9.40 7.78
CA LEU A 123 -9.99 8.86 7.63
C LEU A 123 -9.63 8.65 6.17
N ASN A 124 -10.58 8.17 5.37
CA ASN A 124 -10.36 7.97 3.94
C ASN A 124 -9.99 9.29 3.25
N ARG A 125 -10.74 10.36 3.50
CA ARG A 125 -10.46 11.70 2.96
C ARG A 125 -9.13 12.26 3.46
N LEU A 126 -8.81 12.06 4.73
CA LEU A 126 -7.53 12.49 5.33
C LEU A 126 -6.33 11.76 4.69
N LEU A 127 -6.49 10.50 4.31
CA LEU A 127 -5.43 9.67 3.75
C LEU A 127 -5.25 9.84 2.23
N VAL A 128 -6.17 10.54 1.53
CA VAL A 128 -6.06 10.79 0.08
C VAL A 128 -4.71 11.41 -0.32
N PRO A 129 -4.22 12.48 0.34
CA PRO A 129 -2.94 13.10 -0.06
C PRO A 129 -1.73 12.18 0.08
N LEU A 130 -1.82 11.18 0.97
CA LEU A 130 -0.77 10.20 1.23
C LEU A 130 -0.89 8.94 0.33
N GLY A 131 -1.98 8.81 -0.44
CA GLY A 131 -2.28 7.61 -1.21
C GLY A 131 -2.63 6.37 -0.37
N LEU A 132 -2.75 6.52 0.96
CA LEU A 132 -3.05 5.42 1.89
C LEU A 132 -4.54 5.04 1.94
N HIS A 133 -5.40 5.91 1.43
CA HIS A 133 -6.84 5.64 1.36
C HIS A 133 -7.19 4.37 0.55
N HIS A 134 -6.38 4.02 -0.46
CA HIS A 134 -6.58 2.78 -1.20
C HIS A 134 -6.37 1.53 -0.33
N MET A 135 -5.45 1.58 0.63
CA MET A 135 -5.26 0.49 1.58
C MET A 135 -6.46 0.37 2.53
N LEU A 136 -6.94 1.50 3.04
CA LEU A 136 -8.15 1.52 3.86
C LEU A 136 -9.35 1.00 3.07
N ASN A 137 -9.52 1.43 1.82
CA ASN A 137 -10.58 0.92 0.95
C ASN A 137 -10.48 -0.59 0.72
N SER A 138 -9.28 -1.13 0.51
CA SER A 138 -9.12 -2.56 0.28
C SER A 138 -9.61 -3.41 1.46
N ILE A 139 -9.46 -2.91 2.68
CA ILE A 139 -9.91 -3.59 3.90
C ILE A 139 -11.43 -3.63 3.98
N PHE A 140 -12.11 -2.53 3.64
CA PHE A 140 -13.57 -2.43 3.77
C PHE A 140 -14.33 -2.89 2.52
N TRP A 141 -13.78 -2.66 1.33
CA TRP A 141 -14.46 -2.98 0.07
C TRP A 141 -14.39 -4.45 -0.30
N PHE A 142 -13.28 -5.11 0.04
CA PHE A 142 -13.05 -6.52 -0.20
C PHE A 142 -13.24 -7.33 1.09
N ASP A 143 -13.07 -8.63 1.03
CA ASP A 143 -13.41 -9.53 2.12
C ASP A 143 -12.29 -9.69 3.18
N VAL A 144 -11.45 -8.68 3.36
CA VAL A 144 -10.30 -8.75 4.29
C VAL A 144 -10.74 -8.86 5.75
N ILE A 145 -11.80 -8.15 6.12
CA ILE A 145 -12.38 -8.18 7.47
C ILE A 145 -13.82 -8.73 7.50
N GLY A 146 -14.16 -9.54 6.49
CA GLY A 146 -15.48 -10.18 6.41
C GLY A 146 -16.63 -9.22 6.13
N ILE A 147 -16.38 -8.11 5.41
CA ILE A 147 -17.42 -7.16 4.97
C ILE A 147 -17.81 -7.39 3.53
N ASN A 148 -16.82 -7.45 2.64
CA ASN A 148 -17.02 -7.52 1.17
C ASN A 148 -18.04 -6.49 0.67
N ASP A 149 -17.85 -5.24 1.04
CA ASP A 149 -18.85 -4.18 0.85
C ASP A 149 -19.17 -3.92 -0.62
N ILE A 150 -18.14 -3.95 -1.48
CA ILE A 150 -18.32 -3.78 -2.92
C ILE A 150 -19.10 -4.94 -3.55
N GLY A 151 -18.82 -6.18 -3.15
CA GLY A 151 -19.56 -7.36 -3.63
C GLY A 151 -21.01 -7.31 -3.19
N ASN A 152 -21.27 -6.97 -1.95
CA ASN A 152 -22.62 -6.82 -1.39
C ASN A 152 -23.39 -5.68 -2.07
N TYR A 153 -22.75 -4.56 -2.36
CA TYR A 153 -23.35 -3.45 -3.08
C TYR A 153 -23.80 -3.86 -4.50
N TRP A 154 -22.91 -4.47 -5.25
CA TRP A 154 -23.23 -4.93 -6.62
C TRP A 154 -24.25 -6.06 -6.67
N ALA A 155 -24.24 -6.94 -5.68
CA ALA A 155 -25.24 -8.00 -5.52
C ALA A 155 -26.60 -7.48 -5.01
N GLY A 156 -26.68 -6.24 -4.55
CA GLY A 156 -27.90 -5.68 -3.95
C GLY A 156 -28.29 -6.34 -2.61
N THR A 157 -27.38 -7.10 -2.00
CA THR A 157 -27.65 -7.89 -0.78
C THR A 157 -27.45 -7.09 0.49
N GLY A 158 -26.64 -6.06 0.49
CA GLY A 158 -26.26 -5.28 1.66
C GLY A 158 -27.12 -4.04 1.93
N ILE A 159 -28.16 -3.78 1.16
CA ILE A 159 -28.84 -2.47 1.13
C ILE A 159 -30.01 -2.37 2.12
N ARG A 160 -30.50 -3.49 2.67
CA ARG A 160 -31.72 -3.50 3.50
C ARG A 160 -31.44 -3.96 4.92
N GLY A 161 -31.83 -3.11 5.87
CA GLY A 161 -31.65 -3.35 7.28
C GLY A 161 -30.39 -2.66 7.84
N VAL A 162 -30.31 -2.54 9.14
CA VAL A 162 -29.26 -1.77 9.81
C VAL A 162 -27.86 -2.33 9.52
N THR A 163 -27.73 -3.64 9.53
CA THR A 163 -26.46 -4.31 9.21
C THR A 163 -26.16 -4.35 7.73
N GLY A 164 -27.15 -4.61 6.89
CA GLY A 164 -26.97 -4.67 5.45
C GLY A 164 -26.67 -3.32 4.82
N MET A 165 -27.44 -2.29 5.20
CA MET A 165 -27.18 -0.92 4.76
C MET A 165 -25.81 -0.42 5.18
N TYR A 166 -25.32 -0.93 6.29
CA TYR A 166 -24.06 -0.61 6.88
C TYR A 166 -22.89 -1.29 6.15
N GLN A 167 -23.05 -2.53 5.76
CA GLN A 167 -22.08 -3.26 4.96
C GLN A 167 -21.93 -2.67 3.55
N ALA A 168 -22.99 -2.14 2.98
CA ALA A 168 -22.95 -1.45 1.69
C ALA A 168 -22.63 0.07 1.81
N GLY A 169 -22.32 0.55 3.00
CA GLY A 169 -22.12 1.98 3.27
C GLY A 169 -20.72 2.50 2.93
N TYR A 170 -19.70 1.68 3.08
CA TYR A 170 -18.31 2.12 2.91
C TYR A 170 -17.96 2.44 1.46
N TYR A 171 -18.31 1.58 0.54
CA TYR A 171 -18.10 1.81 -0.89
C TYR A 171 -18.95 2.98 -1.41
N PRO A 172 -20.27 3.03 -1.19
CA PRO A 172 -21.10 4.17 -1.64
C PRO A 172 -20.69 5.50 -1.04
N ILE A 173 -20.31 5.56 0.24
CA ILE A 173 -19.84 6.78 0.89
C ILE A 173 -18.62 7.36 0.17
N MET A 174 -17.73 6.52 -0.32
CA MET A 174 -16.55 7.00 -1.04
C MET A 174 -16.81 7.37 -2.47
N MET A 175 -17.72 6.66 -3.14
CA MET A 175 -18.00 6.87 -4.57
C MET A 175 -18.99 7.99 -4.82
N PHE A 176 -19.96 8.20 -3.92
CA PHE A 176 -21.10 9.10 -4.13
C PHE A 176 -21.24 10.19 -3.04
N GLY A 177 -20.44 10.15 -1.99
CA GLY A 177 -20.48 11.07 -0.85
C GLY A 177 -19.66 12.36 -1.00
#